data_a57728c2b5aa3d22dc55363b2a13ef28
#
_entry.id   a57728c2b5aa3d22dc55363b2a13ef28
#
_cell.length_a   1.000
_cell.length_b   1.000
_cell.length_c   1.000
_cell.angle_alpha   90.00
_cell.angle_beta   90.00
_cell.angle_gamma   90.00
#
_symmetry.space_group_name_H-M   'P 1'
#
loop_
_entity.id
_entity.type
_entity.pdbx_description
1 polymer ?
#
loop_
_entity_poly.entity_id
_entity_poly.type
_entity_poly.pdbx_seq_one_letter_code
_entity_poly.pdbx_strand_id
1 'polypeptide(L)'
;MQFCAYRDRSHKEVEEKLKEMNMIPAAQEQIIIKLMQDNFLNEERFARSFVRGKFRIKKWGRVKINQELKLKDISNPIIKLALTEIEEKDYLSTLHEVAEKKSKLIKEPNTFKKKKKLADHLLRRGYEASLVYEITDDYIN
;
A
#
# COMPACT_ATOMS: atom_id res chain seq x y z
N MET A 1 13.96 -5.97 22.78
CA MET A 1 12.57 -5.69 22.45
C MET A 1 12.02 -6.70 21.47
N GLN A 2 11.64 -7.85 22.00
CA GLN A 2 11.14 -8.95 21.16
C GLN A 2 9.91 -8.58 20.36
N PHE A 3 9.04 -7.72 20.92
CA PHE A 3 7.81 -7.32 20.24
C PHE A 3 8.06 -6.64 18.89
N CYS A 4 8.99 -5.70 18.85
CA CYS A 4 9.32 -5.00 17.60
C CYS A 4 10.26 -5.81 16.71
N ALA A 5 11.19 -6.56 17.30
CA ALA A 5 12.17 -7.35 16.55
C ALA A 5 11.57 -8.62 15.95
N TYR A 6 10.60 -9.21 16.62
CA TYR A 6 9.97 -10.46 16.19
C TYR A 6 8.97 -10.24 15.06
N ARG A 7 8.24 -9.15 15.12
CA ARG A 7 7.29 -8.77 14.07
C ARG A 7 7.48 -7.29 13.77
N ASP A 8 7.48 -6.95 12.49
CA ASP A 8 7.50 -5.56 12.11
C ASP A 8 6.19 -4.91 12.54
N ARG A 9 6.27 -3.91 13.41
CA ARG A 9 5.13 -3.23 13.98
C ARG A 9 5.17 -1.74 13.69
N SER A 10 4.01 -1.12 13.49
CA SER A 10 3.91 0.33 13.39
C SER A 10 4.14 0.97 14.76
N HIS A 11 4.49 2.26 14.77
CA HIS A 11 4.66 3.02 16.01
C HIS A 11 3.40 2.99 16.88
N LYS A 12 2.23 3.07 16.24
CA LYS A 12 0.94 3.01 16.94
C LYS A 12 0.76 1.69 17.70
N GLU A 13 1.09 0.58 17.06
CA GLU A 13 0.97 -0.74 17.69
C GLU A 13 1.90 -0.86 18.91
N VAL A 14 3.12 -0.30 18.82
CA VAL A 14 4.07 -0.28 19.93
C VAL A 14 3.55 0.56 21.08
N GLU A 15 3.01 1.75 20.81
CA GLU A 15 2.44 2.61 21.85
C GLU A 15 1.29 1.94 22.59
N GLU A 16 0.40 1.30 21.85
CA GLU A 16 -0.73 0.58 22.44
C GLU A 16 -0.25 -0.53 23.36
N LYS A 17 0.78 -1.26 22.93
CA LYS A 17 1.35 -2.35 23.73
C LYS A 17 1.99 -1.82 25.01
N LEU A 18 2.71 -0.72 24.96
CA LEU A 18 3.32 -0.10 26.13
C LEU A 18 2.26 0.37 27.13
N LYS A 19 1.15 0.91 26.66
CA LYS A 19 0.04 1.32 27.54
C LYS A 19 -0.58 0.12 28.23
N GLU A 20 -0.75 -1.00 27.54
CA GLU A 20 -1.25 -2.24 28.12
C GLU A 20 -0.36 -2.74 29.24
N MET A 21 0.93 -2.49 29.17
CA MET A 21 1.89 -2.92 30.18
C MET A 21 1.89 -2.05 31.44
N ASN A 22 1.05 -1.00 31.51
CA ASN A 22 0.89 -0.12 32.67
C ASN A 22 2.21 0.46 33.21
N MET A 23 3.09 0.87 32.32
CA MET A 23 4.37 1.49 32.71
C MET A 23 4.15 2.88 33.26
N ILE A 24 5.04 3.32 34.18
CA ILE A 24 4.99 4.69 34.72
C ILE A 24 5.27 5.70 33.61
N PRO A 25 4.61 6.89 33.63
CA PRO A 25 4.71 7.83 32.50
C PRO A 25 6.13 8.23 32.11
N ALA A 26 7.00 8.52 33.08
CA ALA A 26 8.38 8.91 32.76
C ALA A 26 9.16 7.79 32.09
N ALA A 27 9.01 6.56 32.57
CA ALA A 27 9.64 5.39 31.94
C ALA A 27 9.08 5.11 30.57
N GLN A 28 7.75 5.25 30.40
CA GLN A 28 7.10 5.09 29.10
C GLN A 28 7.65 6.09 28.09
N GLU A 29 7.80 7.35 28.49
CA GLU A 29 8.29 8.40 27.62
C GLU A 29 9.69 8.11 27.09
N GLN A 30 10.60 7.71 27.97
CA GLN A 30 11.97 7.36 27.59
C GLN A 30 12.01 6.12 26.68
N ILE A 31 11.21 5.13 27.01
CA ILE A 31 11.14 3.90 26.20
C ILE A 31 10.56 4.21 24.82
N ILE A 32 9.53 5.03 24.75
CA ILE A 32 8.94 5.42 23.47
C ILE A 32 9.94 6.16 22.60
N ILE A 33 10.70 7.13 23.18
CA ILE A 33 11.71 7.86 22.43
C ILE A 33 12.76 6.90 21.86
N LYS A 34 13.25 5.99 22.68
CA LYS A 34 14.23 5.00 22.23
C LYS A 34 13.64 4.10 21.14
N LEU A 35 12.40 3.61 21.33
CA LEU A 35 11.72 2.78 20.35
C LEU A 35 11.45 3.53 19.06
N MET A 36 11.16 4.82 19.12
CA MET A 36 10.98 5.63 17.92
C MET A 36 12.26 5.68 17.09
N GLN A 37 13.42 5.85 17.75
CA GLN A 37 14.71 5.85 17.07
C GLN A 37 15.02 4.48 16.45
N ASP A 38 14.85 3.42 17.24
CA ASP A 38 15.14 2.06 16.80
C ASP A 38 14.08 1.54 15.82
N ASN A 39 12.83 1.96 15.99
CA ASN A 39 11.70 1.43 15.27
C ASN A 39 11.43 2.14 13.92
N PHE A 40 12.07 3.28 13.67
CA PHE A 40 11.95 3.95 12.39
C PHE A 40 12.29 2.98 11.24
N LEU A 41 13.40 2.26 11.39
CA LEU A 41 13.83 1.28 10.42
C LEU A 41 12.88 0.09 10.35
N ASN A 42 12.26 -0.29 11.48
CA ASN A 42 11.26 -1.35 11.53
C ASN A 42 9.99 -0.96 10.80
N GLU A 43 9.55 0.29 10.94
CA GLU A 43 8.37 0.79 10.21
C GLU A 43 8.65 0.85 8.71
N GLU A 44 9.84 1.29 8.31
CA GLU A 44 10.24 1.30 6.91
C GLU A 44 10.27 -0.13 6.35
N ARG A 45 10.84 -1.06 7.08
CA ARG A 45 10.90 -2.46 6.67
C ARG A 45 9.51 -3.06 6.56
N PHE A 46 8.63 -2.79 7.53
CA PHE A 46 7.23 -3.22 7.49
C PHE A 46 6.53 -2.66 6.25
N ALA A 47 6.67 -1.35 6.01
CA ALA A 47 6.03 -0.70 4.88
C ALA A 47 6.53 -1.25 3.55
N ARG A 48 7.85 -1.46 3.41
CA ARG A 48 8.44 -2.03 2.19
C ARG A 48 7.94 -3.44 1.93
N SER A 49 7.87 -4.26 2.97
CA SER A 49 7.35 -5.63 2.89
C SER A 49 5.87 -5.62 2.50
N PHE A 50 5.08 -4.72 3.09
CA PHE A 50 3.67 -4.55 2.78
C PHE A 50 3.48 -4.18 1.30
N VAL A 51 4.24 -3.20 0.82
CA VAL A 51 4.18 -2.76 -0.58
C VAL A 51 4.50 -3.92 -1.53
N ARG A 52 5.59 -4.63 -1.27
CA ARG A 52 5.98 -5.77 -2.12
C ARG A 52 4.88 -6.82 -2.18
N GLY A 53 4.34 -7.20 -1.03
CA GLY A 53 3.32 -8.24 -0.95
C GLY A 53 2.02 -7.83 -1.64
N LYS A 54 1.53 -6.63 -1.35
CA LYS A 54 0.27 -6.17 -1.93
C LYS A 54 0.35 -5.94 -3.43
N PHE A 55 1.48 -5.45 -3.90
CA PHE A 55 1.68 -5.28 -5.33
C PHE A 55 1.83 -6.61 -6.05
N ARG A 56 2.73 -7.48 -5.57
CA ARG A 56 3.06 -8.75 -6.26
C ARG A 56 1.92 -9.76 -6.18
N ILE A 57 1.31 -9.90 -5.01
CA ILE A 57 0.28 -10.93 -4.78
C ILE A 57 -1.12 -10.42 -5.10
N LYS A 58 -1.49 -9.26 -4.57
CA LYS A 58 -2.82 -8.70 -4.75
C LYS A 58 -2.94 -7.82 -5.98
N LYS A 59 -1.83 -7.40 -6.55
CA LYS A 59 -1.79 -6.50 -7.71
C LYS A 59 -2.52 -5.20 -7.46
N TRP A 60 -2.36 -4.67 -6.24
CA TRP A 60 -2.91 -3.37 -5.89
C TRP A 60 -2.09 -2.24 -6.51
N GLY A 61 -2.76 -1.16 -6.89
CA GLY A 61 -2.09 0.07 -7.32
C GLY A 61 -1.56 0.87 -6.15
N ARG A 62 -0.72 1.86 -6.46
CA ARG A 62 -0.07 2.70 -5.43
C ARG A 62 -1.04 3.48 -4.58
N VAL A 63 -2.16 3.93 -5.15
CA VAL A 63 -3.17 4.71 -4.42
C VAL A 63 -3.76 3.89 -3.26
N LYS A 64 -4.13 2.65 -3.53
CA LYS A 64 -4.69 1.77 -2.51
C LYS A 64 -3.65 1.40 -1.45
N ILE A 65 -2.43 1.07 -1.88
CA ILE A 65 -1.35 0.73 -0.95
C ILE A 65 -1.06 1.92 -0.03
N ASN A 66 -1.00 3.13 -0.58
CA ASN A 66 -0.79 4.35 0.18
C ASN A 66 -1.89 4.56 1.23
N GLN A 67 -3.14 4.41 0.83
CA GLN A 67 -4.28 4.56 1.74
C GLN A 67 -4.23 3.55 2.89
N GLU A 68 -3.92 2.29 2.58
CA GLU A 68 -3.83 1.25 3.61
C GLU A 68 -2.69 1.51 4.59
N LEU A 69 -1.54 1.98 4.11
CA LEU A 69 -0.42 2.33 4.99
C LEU A 69 -0.75 3.53 5.87
N LYS A 70 -1.48 4.52 5.34
CA LYS A 70 -1.94 5.65 6.15
C LYS A 70 -2.89 5.21 7.26
N LEU A 71 -3.75 4.24 6.99
CA LEU A 71 -4.63 3.68 8.01
C LEU A 71 -3.86 3.00 9.14
N LYS A 72 -2.65 2.56 8.87
CA LYS A 72 -1.75 1.97 9.87
C LYS A 72 -0.84 3.00 10.52
N ASP A 73 -1.12 4.28 10.32
CA ASP A 73 -0.35 5.41 10.87
C ASP A 73 1.12 5.44 10.44
N ILE A 74 1.42 4.89 9.26
CA ILE A 74 2.75 5.02 8.68
C ILE A 74 2.89 6.43 8.13
N SER A 75 4.02 7.09 8.43
CA SER A 75 4.25 8.48 8.00
C SER A 75 4.43 8.59 6.48
N ASN A 76 4.10 9.75 5.93
CA ASN A 76 4.25 9.99 4.50
C ASN A 76 5.68 9.76 3.98
N PRO A 77 6.74 10.22 4.68
CA PRO A 77 8.11 9.93 4.22
C PRO A 77 8.41 8.43 4.12
N ILE A 78 7.94 7.64 5.09
CA ILE A 78 8.15 6.19 5.07
C ILE A 78 7.37 5.54 3.93
N ILE A 79 6.12 5.97 3.72
CA ILE A 79 5.30 5.47 2.60
C ILE A 79 5.99 5.75 1.27
N LYS A 80 6.51 6.95 1.10
CA LYS A 80 7.20 7.35 -0.12
C LYS A 80 8.42 6.48 -0.39
N LEU A 81 9.21 6.21 0.65
CA LEU A 81 10.34 5.29 0.56
C LEU A 81 9.89 3.88 0.21
N ALA A 82 8.83 3.40 0.87
CA ALA A 82 8.34 2.04 0.65
C ALA A 82 7.83 1.85 -0.78
N LEU A 83 7.18 2.86 -1.35
CA LEU A 83 6.67 2.77 -2.72
C LEU A 83 7.77 2.63 -3.77
N THR A 84 9.03 2.99 -3.43
CA THR A 84 10.16 2.77 -4.34
C THR A 84 10.46 1.28 -4.56
N GLU A 85 9.87 0.39 -3.76
CA GLU A 85 9.98 -1.05 -3.99
C GLU A 85 9.31 -1.48 -5.30
N ILE A 86 8.42 -0.65 -5.83
CA ILE A 86 7.75 -0.92 -7.10
C ILE A 86 8.48 -0.15 -8.20
N GLU A 87 9.13 -0.87 -9.12
CA GLU A 87 9.73 -0.24 -10.28
C GLU A 87 8.64 0.18 -11.26
N GLU A 88 8.83 1.34 -11.88
CA GLU A 88 7.83 1.89 -12.81
C GLU A 88 7.50 0.93 -13.94
N LYS A 89 8.51 0.28 -14.48
CA LYS A 89 8.34 -0.71 -15.55
C LYS A 89 7.43 -1.86 -15.10
N ASP A 90 7.68 -2.39 -13.90
CA ASP A 90 6.89 -3.50 -13.37
C ASP A 90 5.46 -3.05 -13.05
N TYR A 91 5.33 -1.82 -12.57
CA TYR A 91 4.03 -1.24 -12.26
C TYR A 91 3.15 -1.16 -13.50
N LEU A 92 3.68 -0.58 -14.57
CA LEU A 92 2.94 -0.46 -15.83
C LEU A 92 2.63 -1.83 -16.43
N SER A 93 3.58 -2.76 -16.38
CA SER A 93 3.39 -4.11 -16.86
C SER A 93 2.27 -4.82 -16.11
N THR A 94 2.22 -4.67 -14.80
CA THR A 94 1.15 -5.26 -13.97
C THR A 94 -0.20 -4.63 -14.27
N LEU A 95 -0.24 -3.31 -14.42
CA LEU A 95 -1.47 -2.61 -14.78
C LEU A 95 -2.01 -3.12 -16.13
N HIS A 96 -1.15 -3.26 -17.13
CA HIS A 96 -1.53 -3.82 -18.42
C HIS A 96 -2.07 -5.25 -18.30
N GLU A 97 -1.41 -6.08 -17.50
CA GLU A 97 -1.86 -7.45 -17.27
C GLU A 97 -3.26 -7.49 -16.66
N VAL A 98 -3.49 -6.68 -15.62
CA VAL A 98 -4.80 -6.61 -14.96
C VAL A 98 -5.87 -6.09 -15.92
N ALA A 99 -5.56 -5.04 -16.67
CA ALA A 99 -6.48 -4.44 -17.62
C ALA A 99 -6.85 -5.43 -18.75
N GLU A 100 -5.87 -6.13 -19.29
CA GLU A 100 -6.10 -7.11 -20.36
C GLU A 100 -7.01 -8.23 -19.88
N LYS A 101 -6.72 -8.83 -18.73
CA LYS A 101 -7.54 -9.90 -18.19
C LYS A 101 -8.98 -9.46 -17.94
N LYS A 102 -9.16 -8.29 -17.33
CA LYS A 102 -10.49 -7.79 -17.01
C LYS A 102 -11.25 -7.41 -18.27
N SER A 103 -10.59 -6.80 -19.26
CA SER A 103 -11.25 -6.39 -20.50
C SER A 103 -11.89 -7.58 -21.23
N LYS A 104 -11.25 -8.74 -21.17
CA LYS A 104 -11.78 -9.96 -21.78
C LYS A 104 -12.99 -10.53 -21.05
N LEU A 105 -13.15 -10.22 -19.77
CA LEU A 105 -14.24 -10.71 -18.93
C LEU A 105 -15.48 -9.81 -18.97
N ILE A 106 -15.33 -8.57 -19.40
CA ILE A 106 -16.45 -7.63 -19.46
C ILE A 106 -17.34 -7.94 -20.68
N LYS A 107 -18.59 -8.31 -20.40
CA LYS A 107 -19.57 -8.65 -21.43
C LYS A 107 -20.55 -7.49 -21.65
N GLU A 108 -20.03 -6.35 -22.02
CA GLU A 108 -20.84 -5.15 -22.28
C GLU A 108 -20.68 -4.76 -23.75
N PRO A 109 -21.77 -4.76 -24.55
CA PRO A 109 -21.68 -4.41 -25.97
C PRO A 109 -21.44 -2.93 -26.23
N ASN A 110 -21.87 -2.06 -25.31
CA ASN A 110 -21.68 -0.62 -25.46
C ASN A 110 -20.23 -0.24 -25.09
N THR A 111 -19.49 0.31 -26.04
CA THR A 111 -18.08 0.66 -25.87
C THR A 111 -17.85 1.63 -24.71
N PHE A 112 -18.66 2.66 -24.60
CA PHE A 112 -18.54 3.65 -23.53
C PHE A 112 -18.75 3.02 -22.16
N LYS A 113 -19.79 2.21 -22.02
CA LYS A 113 -20.08 1.50 -20.76
C LYS A 113 -19.00 0.48 -20.43
N LYS A 114 -18.46 -0.18 -21.44
CA LYS A 114 -17.37 -1.15 -21.26
C LYS A 114 -16.11 -0.47 -20.74
N LYS A 115 -15.75 0.68 -21.31
CA LYS A 115 -14.60 1.48 -20.83
C LYS A 115 -14.80 1.89 -19.38
N LYS A 116 -16.01 2.33 -19.03
CA LYS A 116 -16.31 2.74 -17.66
C LYS A 116 -16.16 1.57 -16.68
N LYS A 117 -16.66 0.39 -17.04
CA LYS A 117 -16.53 -0.79 -16.18
C LYS A 117 -15.08 -1.17 -15.96
N LEU A 118 -14.26 -1.12 -17.01
CA LEU A 118 -12.83 -1.39 -16.89
C LEU A 118 -12.15 -0.34 -16.02
N ALA A 119 -12.42 0.93 -16.27
CA ALA A 119 -11.84 2.02 -15.47
C ALA A 119 -12.21 1.89 -13.98
N ASP A 120 -13.48 1.63 -13.67
CA ASP A 120 -13.94 1.46 -12.30
C ASP A 120 -13.23 0.30 -11.61
N HIS A 121 -13.01 -0.79 -12.31
CA HIS A 121 -12.27 -1.94 -11.77
C HIS A 121 -10.84 -1.57 -11.41
N LEU A 122 -10.14 -0.89 -12.31
CA LEU A 122 -8.75 -0.51 -12.12
C LEU A 122 -8.61 0.55 -11.02
N LEU A 123 -9.54 1.50 -10.96
CA LEU A 123 -9.55 2.51 -9.89
C LEU A 123 -9.77 1.88 -8.52
N ARG A 124 -10.66 0.90 -8.42
CA ARG A 124 -10.89 0.18 -7.16
C ARG A 124 -9.69 -0.63 -6.72
N ARG A 125 -8.88 -1.09 -7.67
CA ARG A 125 -7.63 -1.76 -7.34
C ARG A 125 -6.54 -0.79 -6.91
N GLY A 126 -6.77 0.52 -7.06
CA GLY A 126 -5.88 1.54 -6.54
C GLY A 126 -4.89 2.11 -7.54
N TYR A 127 -5.11 1.92 -8.84
CA TYR A 127 -4.25 2.54 -9.85
C TYR A 127 -4.64 4.01 -10.04
N GLU A 128 -3.67 4.83 -10.43
CA GLU A 128 -3.88 6.26 -10.61
C GLU A 128 -4.82 6.54 -11.79
N ALA A 129 -5.74 7.49 -11.60
CA ALA A 129 -6.76 7.81 -12.60
C ALA A 129 -6.17 8.15 -13.97
N SER A 130 -5.09 8.91 -14.00
CA SER A 130 -4.43 9.29 -15.26
C SER A 130 -3.98 8.07 -16.07
N LEU A 131 -3.40 7.08 -15.39
CA LEU A 131 -2.96 5.83 -16.02
C LEU A 131 -4.15 4.96 -16.42
N VAL A 132 -5.18 4.93 -15.59
CA VAL A 132 -6.37 4.12 -15.85
C VAL A 132 -7.09 4.58 -17.12
N TYR A 133 -7.34 5.87 -17.27
CA TYR A 133 -8.05 6.37 -18.43
C TYR A 133 -7.23 6.20 -19.72
N GLU A 134 -5.92 6.34 -19.64
CA GLU A 134 -5.05 6.09 -20.79
C GLU A 134 -5.10 4.63 -21.22
N ILE A 135 -5.01 3.71 -20.27
CA ILE A 135 -4.97 2.28 -20.57
C ILE A 135 -6.30 1.72 -21.02
N THR A 136 -7.43 2.28 -20.53
CA THR A 136 -8.74 1.82 -21.00
C THR A 136 -8.94 2.08 -22.49
N ASP A 137 -8.37 3.17 -22.99
CA ASP A 137 -8.43 3.47 -24.43
C ASP A 137 -7.62 2.46 -25.26
N ASP A 138 -6.56 1.89 -24.67
CA ASP A 138 -5.73 0.90 -25.36
C ASP A 138 -6.44 -0.46 -25.50
N TYR A 139 -7.27 -0.84 -24.52
CA TYR A 139 -7.90 -2.16 -24.50
C TYR A 139 -9.34 -2.20 -24.99
N ILE A 140 -10.01 -1.06 -25.05
CA ILE A 140 -11.40 -0.98 -25.48
C ILE A 140 -11.55 0.16 -26.48
N ASN A 141 -11.82 -0.21 -27.72
CA ASN A 141 -12.03 0.74 -28.82
C ASN A 141 -13.49 0.78 -29.24
#